data_4b5d6e9cda223ecec866791de3bfc0ec
#
_entry.id   4b5d6e9cda223ecec866791de3bfc0ec
#
_cell.length_a   1.000
_cell.length_b   1.000
_cell.length_c   1.000
_cell.angle_alpha   90.00
_cell.angle_beta   90.00
_cell.angle_gamma   90.00
#
_symmetry.space_group_name_H-M   'P 1'
#
loop_
_entity.id
_entity.type
_entity.pdbx_description
1 polymer ?
#
loop_
_entity_poly.entity_id
_entity_poly.type
_entity_poly.pdbx_seq_one_letter_code
_entity_poly.pdbx_strand_id
1 'polypeptide(L)'
;MNHADDTTEQVGSPVGPGRTTEEPAAEIRNLHVEVGGRAIVHGVSLKALPGKVTALIGASGSGKTTTGLALLGEYPPGARVAGDVRLAADGPVGYIPQHPAAALNPARRVTALLTDIARTQVRHLPRAKRRSAARERVLHALAQARFPNVETMLRRYPHQLSGGQQQRVVLAQALLLGARVVVADEPTTGQDALTKARVVDRLAAVAARGIAVVLLSHDLDVVRSLADEVIVMRAGQVVESGPAQRVLLTPRHSWTRELVSRQPQFTPSDGSTGTGRPALRIRDLTARHRAGSRGTTEVLRLAELDLCAGESLAVVGRSGSGKTTLARCLAGLHREHDGEILLDGTPLPRSLRDRSRAQLAAVQYVFQDARPAFDEHRPVLHQVARTAIRLRGTATTPATREALATLSGLGLPEDLVRRRPGQLSGGELQRAALARALLARPRVLLCDEITSGLDPITRRDILGILTALLRDRDDLSLVLITHDLNTAALAHRIAVLDAGEIVEQGPARRVLTAPSHPFTVSLMETTTRLGTGTRS
;
A
#
# COMPACT_ATOMS: atom_id res chain seq x y z
N MET A 1 53.95 73.94 -2.34
CA MET A 1 54.22 73.29 -3.59
C MET A 1 54.46 71.83 -3.30
N ASN A 2 53.45 71.06 -3.50
CA ASN A 2 53.43 69.67 -3.91
C ASN A 2 52.05 69.08 -3.57
N HIS A 3 51.35 68.82 -4.61
CA HIS A 3 50.10 68.03 -4.55
C HIS A 3 50.42 66.57 -4.29
N ALA A 4 49.72 65.95 -3.38
CA ALA A 4 49.63 64.48 -3.25
C ALA A 4 48.20 64.07 -3.51
N ASP A 5 48.02 63.29 -4.57
CA ASP A 5 46.77 62.64 -4.95
C ASP A 5 46.39 61.58 -3.92
N ASP A 6 45.17 61.69 -3.44
CA ASP A 6 44.54 60.72 -2.54
C ASP A 6 43.58 59.84 -3.37
N THR A 7 44.04 58.66 -3.78
CA THR A 7 43.25 57.65 -4.49
C THR A 7 42.69 56.66 -3.46
N THR A 8 41.43 56.90 -3.08
CA THR A 8 40.65 56.00 -2.23
C THR A 8 40.24 54.75 -3.04
N GLU A 9 40.90 53.61 -2.73
CA GLU A 9 40.44 52.27 -3.17
C GLU A 9 39.12 51.91 -2.52
N GLN A 10 38.07 51.76 -3.36
CA GLN A 10 36.81 51.14 -2.96
C GLN A 10 37.00 49.63 -2.77
N VAL A 11 36.97 49.18 -1.51
CA VAL A 11 36.92 47.79 -1.13
C VAL A 11 35.56 47.22 -1.56
N GLY A 12 35.60 46.36 -2.57
CA GLY A 12 34.42 45.61 -3.04
C GLY A 12 33.89 44.68 -1.96
N SER A 13 32.60 44.82 -1.63
CA SER A 13 31.88 43.90 -0.76
C SER A 13 31.92 42.47 -1.33
N PRO A 14 32.07 41.43 -0.49
CA PRO A 14 32.05 40.04 -0.97
C PRO A 14 30.67 39.69 -1.49
N VAL A 15 30.60 39.33 -2.75
CA VAL A 15 29.42 38.71 -3.39
C VAL A 15 29.14 37.42 -2.64
N GLY A 16 28.05 37.37 -1.90
CA GLY A 16 27.58 36.16 -1.25
C GLY A 16 27.33 35.04 -2.29
N PRO A 17 27.43 33.77 -1.90
CA PRO A 17 27.30 32.65 -2.82
C PRO A 17 25.93 32.72 -3.52
N GLY A 18 25.95 32.98 -4.83
CA GLY A 18 24.79 33.02 -5.68
C GLY A 18 24.04 31.69 -5.54
N ARG A 19 22.75 31.75 -5.18
CA ARG A 19 21.81 30.65 -5.35
C ARG A 19 21.79 30.31 -6.84
N THR A 20 22.55 29.32 -7.26
CA THR A 20 22.34 28.66 -8.55
C THR A 20 20.96 28.04 -8.46
N THR A 21 19.96 28.68 -9.07
CA THR A 21 18.63 28.08 -9.28
C THR A 21 18.85 26.92 -10.25
N GLU A 22 18.98 25.69 -9.72
CA GLU A 22 19.02 24.48 -10.54
C GLU A 22 17.77 24.47 -11.42
N GLU A 23 17.98 24.36 -12.72
CA GLU A 23 16.88 24.30 -13.69
C GLU A 23 16.07 23.02 -13.45
N PRO A 24 14.72 23.07 -13.26
CA PRO A 24 13.92 21.91 -12.98
C PRO A 24 13.93 20.95 -14.17
N ALA A 25 14.09 19.63 -13.91
CA ALA A 25 13.96 18.59 -14.93
C ALA A 25 12.54 18.50 -15.49
N ALA A 26 11.54 18.85 -14.66
CA ALA A 26 10.17 19.03 -15.09
C ALA A 26 9.48 20.09 -14.21
N GLU A 27 8.56 20.84 -14.81
CA GLU A 27 7.76 21.86 -14.12
C GLU A 27 6.32 21.80 -14.59
N ILE A 28 5.39 21.83 -13.64
CA ILE A 28 3.96 22.04 -13.87
C ILE A 28 3.63 23.44 -13.34
N ARG A 29 2.92 24.24 -14.14
CA ARG A 29 2.45 25.59 -13.78
C ARG A 29 0.94 25.67 -13.92
N ASN A 30 0.26 25.96 -12.82
CA ASN A 30 -1.18 26.24 -12.77
C ASN A 30 -2.04 25.21 -13.51
N LEU A 31 -1.79 23.90 -13.27
CA LEU A 31 -2.50 22.80 -13.92
C LEU A 31 -3.96 22.75 -13.46
N HIS A 32 -4.88 22.76 -14.42
CA HIS A 32 -6.30 22.49 -14.23
C HIS A 32 -6.69 21.28 -15.07
N VAL A 33 -7.40 20.34 -14.47
CA VAL A 33 -7.94 19.16 -15.18
C VAL A 33 -9.39 18.96 -14.76
N GLU A 34 -10.30 18.97 -15.74
CA GLU A 34 -11.74 18.77 -15.56
C GLU A 34 -12.21 17.57 -16.38
N VAL A 35 -13.05 16.71 -15.81
CA VAL A 35 -13.66 15.56 -16.49
C VAL A 35 -15.14 15.54 -16.22
N GLY A 36 -15.95 15.54 -17.29
CA GLY A 36 -17.42 15.51 -17.19
C GLY A 36 -18.02 16.66 -16.36
N GLY A 37 -17.44 17.87 -16.43
CA GLY A 37 -17.87 19.04 -15.68
C GLY A 37 -17.40 19.07 -14.22
N ARG A 38 -16.66 18.04 -13.77
CA ARG A 38 -16.08 17.98 -12.43
C ARG A 38 -14.59 18.26 -12.50
N ALA A 39 -14.15 19.27 -11.79
CA ALA A 39 -12.74 19.56 -11.70
C ALA A 39 -12.03 18.55 -10.76
N ILE A 40 -10.94 17.96 -11.27
CA ILE A 40 -10.11 16.97 -10.57
C ILE A 40 -8.85 17.62 -10.03
N VAL A 41 -8.27 18.58 -10.79
CA VAL A 41 -7.07 19.32 -10.41
C VAL A 41 -7.34 20.81 -10.63
N HIS A 42 -6.97 21.65 -9.66
CA HIS A 42 -7.23 23.08 -9.65
C HIS A 42 -5.95 23.87 -9.35
N GLY A 43 -5.31 24.42 -10.37
CA GLY A 43 -4.20 25.36 -10.22
C GLY A 43 -2.95 24.77 -9.58
N VAL A 44 -2.70 23.46 -9.77
CA VAL A 44 -1.55 22.79 -9.19
C VAL A 44 -0.27 23.19 -9.90
N SER A 45 0.74 23.55 -9.10
CA SER A 45 2.10 23.81 -9.58
C SER A 45 3.10 22.98 -8.81
N LEU A 46 4.09 22.42 -9.53
CA LEU A 46 5.19 21.64 -8.94
C LEU A 46 6.46 21.78 -9.76
N LYS A 47 7.61 21.56 -9.10
CA LYS A 47 8.92 21.46 -9.73
C LYS A 47 9.57 20.13 -9.34
N ALA A 48 10.13 19.45 -10.32
CA ALA A 48 10.93 18.25 -10.12
C ALA A 48 12.40 18.60 -10.43
N LEU A 49 13.22 18.67 -9.39
CA LEU A 49 14.63 19.05 -9.51
C LEU A 49 15.50 17.81 -9.73
N PRO A 50 16.57 17.89 -10.56
CA PRO A 50 17.51 16.79 -10.74
C PRO A 50 18.07 16.29 -9.41
N GLY A 51 18.11 14.97 -9.22
CA GLY A 51 18.66 14.37 -8.00
C GLY A 51 17.79 14.53 -6.74
N LYS A 52 16.61 15.12 -6.85
CA LYS A 52 15.69 15.36 -5.74
C LYS A 52 14.42 14.51 -5.86
N VAL A 53 13.80 14.26 -4.71
CA VAL A 53 12.53 13.56 -4.60
C VAL A 53 11.45 14.55 -4.14
N THR A 54 10.50 14.82 -5.00
CA THR A 54 9.30 15.63 -4.69
C THR A 54 8.13 14.69 -4.45
N ALA A 55 7.61 14.65 -3.23
CA ALA A 55 6.46 13.79 -2.89
C ALA A 55 5.15 14.57 -2.94
N LEU A 56 4.14 14.05 -3.66
CA LEU A 56 2.75 14.48 -3.61
C LEU A 56 2.01 13.58 -2.64
N ILE A 57 1.48 14.15 -1.55
CA ILE A 57 0.72 13.43 -0.53
C ILE A 57 -0.72 13.96 -0.42
N GLY A 58 -1.63 13.14 0.09
CA GLY A 58 -3.04 13.51 0.26
C GLY A 58 -3.95 12.30 0.28
N ALA A 59 -5.22 12.50 0.63
CA ALA A 59 -6.23 11.44 0.65
C ALA A 59 -6.46 10.85 -0.76
N SER A 60 -7.14 9.70 -0.81
CA SER A 60 -7.60 9.10 -2.06
C SER A 60 -8.51 10.08 -2.81
N GLY A 61 -8.34 10.19 -4.14
CA GLY A 61 -9.11 11.13 -4.96
C GLY A 61 -8.68 12.59 -4.86
N SER A 62 -7.56 12.93 -4.20
CA SER A 62 -7.06 14.32 -4.11
C SER A 62 -6.41 14.85 -5.41
N GLY A 63 -6.31 14.05 -6.47
CA GLY A 63 -5.74 14.48 -7.76
C GLY A 63 -4.26 14.14 -7.97
N LYS A 64 -3.59 13.43 -7.05
CA LYS A 64 -2.15 13.08 -7.14
C LYS A 64 -1.78 12.36 -8.44
N THR A 65 -2.47 11.25 -8.73
CA THR A 65 -2.21 10.44 -9.95
C THR A 65 -2.43 11.26 -11.21
N THR A 66 -3.51 12.04 -11.29
CA THR A 66 -3.79 12.94 -12.43
C THR A 66 -2.68 13.98 -12.60
N THR A 67 -2.19 14.57 -11.51
CA THR A 67 -1.08 15.52 -11.54
C THR A 67 0.24 14.84 -11.97
N GLY A 68 0.52 13.63 -11.49
CA GLY A 68 1.71 12.87 -11.89
C GLY A 68 1.68 12.45 -13.36
N LEU A 69 0.52 11.99 -13.86
CA LEU A 69 0.32 11.60 -15.26
C LEU A 69 0.40 12.79 -16.22
N ALA A 70 0.06 14.00 -15.77
CA ALA A 70 0.24 15.22 -16.56
C ALA A 70 1.71 15.43 -17.00
N LEU A 71 2.70 14.97 -16.22
CA LEU A 71 4.11 15.00 -16.61
C LEU A 71 4.43 14.08 -17.80
N LEU A 72 3.60 13.06 -18.04
CA LEU A 72 3.69 12.17 -19.20
C LEU A 72 2.85 12.68 -20.38
N GLY A 73 2.08 13.76 -20.21
CA GLY A 73 1.09 14.19 -21.18
C GLY A 73 -0.16 13.31 -21.22
N GLU A 74 -0.37 12.47 -20.19
CA GLU A 74 -1.51 11.56 -20.12
C GLU A 74 -2.61 12.13 -19.23
N TYR A 75 -3.84 12.10 -19.74
CA TYR A 75 -5.02 12.63 -19.07
C TYR A 75 -6.21 11.66 -19.20
N PRO A 76 -7.15 11.69 -18.26
CA PRO A 76 -8.37 10.88 -18.38
C PRO A 76 -9.14 11.18 -19.69
N PRO A 77 -9.81 10.20 -20.28
CA PRO A 77 -10.60 10.41 -21.50
C PRO A 77 -11.63 11.52 -21.33
N GLY A 78 -11.69 12.45 -22.30
CA GLY A 78 -12.59 13.59 -22.27
C GLY A 78 -12.20 14.72 -21.30
N ALA A 79 -10.98 14.70 -20.79
CA ALA A 79 -10.50 15.77 -19.92
C ALA A 79 -10.32 17.09 -20.67
N ARG A 80 -10.75 18.19 -20.02
CA ARG A 80 -10.34 19.55 -20.38
C ARG A 80 -9.14 19.94 -19.54
N VAL A 81 -8.05 20.33 -20.20
CA VAL A 81 -6.78 20.63 -19.55
C VAL A 81 -6.39 22.08 -19.81
N ALA A 82 -5.96 22.79 -18.77
CA ALA A 82 -5.34 24.11 -18.85
C ALA A 82 -4.12 24.18 -17.93
N GLY A 83 -3.22 25.12 -18.19
CA GLY A 83 -1.93 25.23 -17.52
C GLY A 83 -0.80 24.76 -18.42
N ASP A 84 0.41 24.74 -17.90
CA ASP A 84 1.64 24.50 -18.66
C ASP A 84 2.46 23.39 -18.02
N VAL A 85 2.92 22.43 -18.83
CA VAL A 85 3.82 21.34 -18.41
C VAL A 85 5.09 21.43 -19.25
N ARG A 86 6.21 21.64 -18.60
CA ARG A 86 7.53 21.79 -19.26
C ARG A 86 8.47 20.70 -18.78
N LEU A 87 9.18 20.10 -19.73
CA LEU A 87 10.30 19.20 -19.48
C LEU A 87 11.57 19.92 -19.93
N ALA A 88 12.59 19.98 -19.08
CA ALA A 88 13.85 20.72 -19.36
C ALA A 88 14.76 20.03 -20.37
N ALA A 89 14.52 18.78 -20.71
CA ALA A 89 15.31 18.03 -21.69
C ALA A 89 14.41 17.19 -22.58
N ASP A 90 14.83 16.94 -23.82
CA ASP A 90 14.20 16.01 -24.78
C ASP A 90 14.31 14.54 -24.31
N GLY A 91 13.94 14.26 -23.08
CA GLY A 91 13.98 12.91 -22.49
C GLY A 91 12.59 12.43 -22.05
N PRO A 92 12.28 11.14 -22.23
CA PRO A 92 11.02 10.59 -21.78
C PRO A 92 10.90 10.65 -20.25
N VAL A 93 9.68 10.82 -19.76
CA VAL A 93 9.34 10.63 -18.35
C VAL A 93 9.13 9.14 -18.12
N GLY A 94 9.82 8.56 -17.14
CA GLY A 94 9.60 7.19 -16.70
C GLY A 94 8.38 7.12 -15.77
N TYR A 95 7.55 6.09 -15.91
CA TYR A 95 6.40 5.89 -15.04
C TYR A 95 6.42 4.51 -14.39
N ILE A 96 6.30 4.48 -13.07
CA ILE A 96 6.14 3.27 -12.26
C ILE A 96 4.72 3.28 -11.70
N PRO A 97 3.78 2.51 -12.29
CA PRO A 97 2.39 2.49 -11.85
C PRO A 97 2.22 1.75 -10.52
N GLN A 98 1.11 2.00 -9.85
CA GLN A 98 0.68 1.30 -8.63
C GLN A 98 0.61 -0.23 -8.85
N HIS A 99 0.16 -0.66 -10.04
CA HIS A 99 0.12 -2.07 -10.45
C HIS A 99 1.10 -2.32 -11.61
N PRO A 100 2.35 -2.70 -11.35
CA PRO A 100 3.37 -2.86 -12.39
C PRO A 100 3.01 -3.87 -13.48
N ALA A 101 2.15 -4.87 -13.16
CA ALA A 101 1.65 -5.82 -14.13
C ALA A 101 0.89 -5.16 -15.29
N ALA A 102 0.20 -4.06 -15.05
CA ALA A 102 -0.57 -3.33 -16.08
C ALA A 102 0.32 -2.65 -17.12
N ALA A 103 1.56 -2.29 -16.76
CA ALA A 103 2.53 -1.67 -17.66
C ALA A 103 3.33 -2.71 -18.48
N LEU A 104 3.21 -3.99 -18.19
CA LEU A 104 3.99 -5.05 -18.84
C LEU A 104 3.08 -5.91 -19.72
N ASN A 105 3.41 -6.01 -21.02
CA ASN A 105 2.67 -6.90 -21.92
C ASN A 105 2.83 -8.37 -21.45
N PRO A 106 1.76 -9.05 -21.01
CA PRO A 106 1.83 -10.38 -20.40
C PRO A 106 2.22 -11.48 -21.40
N ALA A 107 2.02 -11.25 -22.70
CA ALA A 107 2.35 -12.19 -23.77
C ALA A 107 3.82 -12.12 -24.21
N ARG A 108 4.61 -11.18 -23.69
CA ARG A 108 6.01 -10.97 -24.07
C ARG A 108 6.96 -11.31 -22.92
N ARG A 109 8.07 -11.96 -23.24
CA ARG A 109 9.13 -12.22 -22.24
C ARG A 109 9.84 -10.92 -21.85
N VAL A 110 10.36 -10.87 -20.65
CA VAL A 110 11.13 -9.71 -20.13
C VAL A 110 12.24 -9.30 -21.09
N THR A 111 12.98 -10.27 -21.66
CA THR A 111 14.00 -10.02 -22.69
C THR A 111 13.44 -9.20 -23.86
N ALA A 112 12.29 -9.57 -24.39
CA ALA A 112 11.70 -8.89 -25.55
C ALA A 112 11.30 -7.46 -25.19
N LEU A 113 10.64 -7.27 -24.04
CA LEU A 113 10.21 -5.96 -23.54
C LEU A 113 11.38 -4.97 -23.41
N LEU A 114 12.51 -5.43 -22.86
CA LEU A 114 13.67 -4.56 -22.65
C LEU A 114 14.51 -4.40 -23.94
N THR A 115 14.67 -5.47 -24.74
CA THR A 115 15.48 -5.41 -25.95
C THR A 115 14.88 -4.50 -27.01
N ASP A 116 13.55 -4.41 -27.11
CA ASP A 116 12.92 -3.51 -28.09
C ASP A 116 13.24 -2.04 -27.78
N ILE A 117 13.19 -1.65 -26.51
CA ILE A 117 13.60 -0.30 -26.07
C ILE A 117 15.10 -0.09 -26.36
N ALA A 118 15.95 -1.03 -25.96
CA ALA A 118 17.38 -0.92 -26.19
C ALA A 118 17.75 -0.81 -27.66
N ARG A 119 17.03 -1.53 -28.54
CA ARG A 119 17.24 -1.47 -30.02
C ARG A 119 16.94 -0.08 -30.58
N THR A 120 15.94 0.62 -30.09
CA THR A 120 15.66 1.99 -30.54
C THR A 120 16.80 2.93 -30.19
N GLN A 121 17.40 2.76 -29.02
CA GLN A 121 18.50 3.57 -28.51
C GLN A 121 19.84 3.37 -29.23
N VAL A 122 20.02 2.23 -29.91
CA VAL A 122 21.28 1.91 -30.60
C VAL A 122 21.18 1.98 -32.14
N ARG A 123 20.08 2.55 -32.67
CA ARG A 123 19.86 2.67 -34.13
C ARG A 123 20.95 3.45 -34.87
N HIS A 124 21.58 4.41 -34.19
CA HIS A 124 22.68 5.23 -34.69
C HIS A 124 23.98 4.45 -34.88
N LEU A 125 24.15 3.28 -34.24
CA LEU A 125 25.34 2.45 -34.34
C LEU A 125 25.37 1.62 -35.63
N PRO A 126 26.55 1.19 -36.12
CA PRO A 126 26.68 0.24 -37.22
C PRO A 126 25.93 -1.07 -36.95
N ARG A 127 25.29 -1.67 -37.98
CA ARG A 127 24.46 -2.88 -37.83
C ARG A 127 25.14 -4.02 -37.05
N ALA A 128 26.44 -4.25 -37.30
CA ALA A 128 27.22 -5.31 -36.65
C ALA A 128 27.31 -5.13 -35.10
N LYS A 129 27.29 -3.88 -34.61
CA LYS A 129 27.43 -3.56 -33.17
C LYS A 129 26.08 -3.45 -32.45
N ARG A 130 24.95 -3.32 -33.15
CA ARG A 130 23.64 -3.05 -32.54
C ARG A 130 23.20 -4.12 -31.54
N ARG A 131 23.40 -5.41 -31.88
CA ARG A 131 22.96 -6.52 -31.04
C ARG A 131 23.71 -6.58 -29.68
N SER A 132 25.04 -6.45 -29.71
CA SER A 132 25.88 -6.43 -28.52
C SER A 132 25.60 -5.20 -27.66
N ALA A 133 25.55 -4.01 -28.27
CA ALA A 133 25.24 -2.76 -27.56
C ALA A 133 23.83 -2.75 -26.95
N ALA A 134 22.82 -3.29 -27.62
CA ALA A 134 21.48 -3.42 -27.05
C ALA A 134 21.47 -4.36 -25.84
N ARG A 135 22.18 -5.51 -25.92
CA ARG A 135 22.30 -6.46 -24.81
C ARG A 135 23.01 -5.82 -23.61
N GLU A 136 24.10 -5.13 -23.84
CA GLU A 136 24.86 -4.43 -22.80
C GLU A 136 23.99 -3.39 -22.07
N ARG A 137 23.24 -2.57 -22.81
CA ARG A 137 22.28 -1.60 -22.22
C ARG A 137 21.21 -2.28 -21.38
N VAL A 138 20.65 -3.40 -21.84
CA VAL A 138 19.67 -4.18 -21.06
C VAL A 138 20.28 -4.69 -19.75
N LEU A 139 21.48 -5.28 -19.81
CA LEU A 139 22.17 -5.78 -18.62
C LEU A 139 22.50 -4.65 -17.64
N HIS A 140 22.95 -3.51 -18.17
CA HIS A 140 23.24 -2.32 -17.38
C HIS A 140 21.99 -1.78 -16.66
N ALA A 141 20.86 -1.64 -17.39
CA ALA A 141 19.60 -1.16 -16.79
C ALA A 141 19.05 -2.13 -15.73
N LEU A 142 19.18 -3.44 -15.93
CA LEU A 142 18.77 -4.44 -14.93
C LEU A 142 19.68 -4.41 -13.69
N ALA A 143 20.99 -4.23 -13.87
CA ALA A 143 21.92 -4.04 -12.76
C ALA A 143 21.59 -2.77 -11.96
N GLN A 144 21.24 -1.69 -12.66
CA GLN A 144 20.79 -0.44 -12.06
C GLN A 144 19.48 -0.61 -11.27
N ALA A 145 18.54 -1.41 -11.78
CA ALA A 145 17.31 -1.78 -11.09
C ALA A 145 17.53 -2.80 -9.96
N ARG A 146 18.79 -3.17 -9.66
CA ARG A 146 19.21 -4.16 -8.64
C ARG A 146 18.48 -5.49 -8.82
N PHE A 147 18.50 -6.04 -10.04
CA PHE A 147 17.92 -7.35 -10.34
C PHE A 147 18.88 -8.47 -9.93
N PRO A 148 18.49 -9.39 -9.04
CA PRO A 148 19.25 -10.61 -8.81
C PRO A 148 19.03 -11.61 -9.95
N ASN A 149 20.03 -12.40 -10.32
CA ASN A 149 19.93 -13.50 -11.30
C ASN A 149 19.30 -13.09 -12.65
N VAL A 150 19.89 -12.11 -13.31
CA VAL A 150 19.40 -11.48 -14.54
C VAL A 150 19.05 -12.50 -15.63
N GLU A 151 19.87 -13.53 -15.86
CA GLU A 151 19.68 -14.48 -16.96
C GLU A 151 18.41 -15.31 -16.85
N THR A 152 18.10 -15.77 -15.64
CA THR A 152 16.89 -16.56 -15.38
C THR A 152 15.63 -15.70 -15.56
N MET A 153 15.70 -14.42 -15.16
CA MET A 153 14.60 -13.48 -15.25
C MET A 153 14.27 -13.05 -16.67
N LEU A 154 15.27 -12.86 -17.50
CA LEU A 154 15.10 -12.47 -18.91
C LEU A 154 14.23 -13.44 -19.70
N ARG A 155 14.21 -14.73 -19.34
CA ARG A 155 13.43 -15.78 -20.02
C ARG A 155 11.98 -15.87 -19.55
N ARG A 156 11.63 -15.23 -18.42
CA ARG A 156 10.27 -15.28 -17.83
C ARG A 156 9.31 -14.30 -18.53
N TYR A 157 8.02 -14.63 -18.39
CA TYR A 157 6.92 -13.73 -18.71
C TYR A 157 6.56 -12.89 -17.49
N PRO A 158 5.92 -11.70 -17.65
CA PRO A 158 5.51 -10.86 -16.53
C PRO A 158 4.69 -11.58 -15.45
N HIS A 159 3.74 -12.43 -15.84
CA HIS A 159 2.91 -13.20 -14.90
C HIS A 159 3.68 -14.26 -14.07
N GLN A 160 4.92 -14.56 -14.43
CA GLN A 160 5.82 -15.47 -13.70
C GLN A 160 6.73 -14.73 -12.71
N LEU A 161 6.59 -13.40 -12.62
CA LEU A 161 7.36 -12.53 -11.75
C LEU A 161 6.53 -12.13 -10.53
N SER A 162 7.19 -11.98 -9.37
CA SER A 162 6.56 -11.32 -8.23
C SER A 162 6.33 -9.84 -8.51
N GLY A 163 5.39 -9.19 -7.81
CA GLY A 163 5.10 -7.76 -7.98
C GLY A 163 6.34 -6.88 -7.85
N GLY A 164 7.22 -7.16 -6.88
CA GLY A 164 8.49 -6.43 -6.74
C GLY A 164 9.51 -6.72 -7.87
N GLN A 165 9.42 -7.87 -8.54
CA GLN A 165 10.21 -8.16 -9.74
C GLN A 165 9.66 -7.43 -10.96
N GLN A 166 8.33 -7.40 -11.12
CA GLN A 166 7.66 -6.61 -12.17
C GLN A 166 7.98 -5.12 -12.06
N GLN A 167 7.93 -4.57 -10.84
CA GLN A 167 8.30 -3.18 -10.58
C GLN A 167 9.75 -2.87 -11.00
N ARG A 168 10.69 -3.80 -10.75
CA ARG A 168 12.08 -3.65 -11.20
C ARG A 168 12.21 -3.69 -12.72
N VAL A 169 11.40 -4.49 -13.42
CA VAL A 169 11.38 -4.48 -14.90
C VAL A 169 10.87 -3.14 -15.42
N VAL A 170 9.80 -2.59 -14.84
CA VAL A 170 9.28 -1.26 -15.21
C VAL A 170 10.30 -0.16 -14.95
N LEU A 171 10.99 -0.20 -13.80
CA LEU A 171 12.10 0.73 -13.53
C LEU A 171 13.23 0.58 -14.56
N ALA A 172 13.61 -0.64 -14.90
CA ALA A 172 14.64 -0.89 -15.92
C ALA A 172 14.22 -0.35 -17.30
N GLN A 173 12.92 -0.40 -17.66
CA GLN A 173 12.41 0.22 -18.89
C GLN A 173 12.58 1.73 -18.85
N ALA A 174 12.22 2.41 -17.75
CA ALA A 174 12.38 3.85 -17.57
C ALA A 174 13.86 4.26 -17.69
N LEU A 175 14.78 3.52 -17.06
CA LEU A 175 16.22 3.77 -17.14
C LEU A 175 16.78 3.52 -18.56
N LEU A 176 16.30 2.49 -19.25
CA LEU A 176 16.67 2.22 -20.65
C LEU A 176 16.23 3.35 -21.58
N LEU A 177 15.07 3.94 -21.33
CA LEU A 177 14.57 5.08 -22.09
C LEU A 177 15.42 6.34 -21.87
N GLY A 178 16.29 6.37 -20.86
CA GLY A 178 17.07 7.55 -20.51
C GLY A 178 16.26 8.62 -19.77
N ALA A 179 15.25 8.18 -19.02
CA ALA A 179 14.38 9.10 -18.27
C ALA A 179 15.17 10.04 -17.37
N ARG A 180 14.87 11.33 -17.46
CA ARG A 180 15.39 12.38 -16.56
C ARG A 180 14.47 12.63 -15.39
N VAL A 181 13.22 12.25 -15.53
CA VAL A 181 12.18 12.30 -14.51
C VAL A 181 11.54 10.93 -14.37
N VAL A 182 11.33 10.46 -13.16
CA VAL A 182 10.61 9.22 -12.86
C VAL A 182 9.42 9.55 -11.96
N VAL A 183 8.21 9.30 -12.44
CA VAL A 183 6.99 9.36 -11.64
C VAL A 183 6.73 7.98 -11.06
N ALA A 184 6.68 7.87 -9.73
CA ALA A 184 6.38 6.63 -9.02
C ALA A 184 5.03 6.76 -8.31
N ASP A 185 4.01 6.07 -8.83
CA ASP A 185 2.65 6.14 -8.32
C ASP A 185 2.39 5.00 -7.34
N GLU A 186 2.25 5.34 -6.06
CA GLU A 186 2.00 4.42 -4.95
C GLU A 186 2.90 3.16 -4.97
N PRO A 187 4.23 3.30 -5.10
CA PRO A 187 5.13 2.18 -5.41
C PRO A 187 5.28 1.16 -4.27
N THR A 188 4.74 1.45 -3.09
CA THR A 188 4.87 0.60 -1.88
C THR A 188 3.54 0.08 -1.35
N THR A 189 2.43 0.36 -2.04
CA THR A 189 1.09 -0.05 -1.61
C THR A 189 0.98 -1.58 -1.52
N GLY A 190 0.45 -2.08 -0.39
CA GLY A 190 0.27 -3.53 -0.14
C GLY A 190 1.58 -4.31 0.07
N GLN A 191 2.70 -3.63 0.31
CA GLN A 191 3.99 -4.27 0.55
C GLN A 191 4.34 -4.29 2.04
N ASP A 192 5.01 -5.37 2.49
CA ASP A 192 5.58 -5.46 3.83
C ASP A 192 6.76 -4.49 4.03
N ALA A 193 7.13 -4.21 5.30
CA ALA A 193 8.15 -3.24 5.65
C ALA A 193 9.52 -3.50 4.98
N LEU A 194 9.94 -4.78 4.90
CA LEU A 194 11.20 -5.15 4.27
C LEU A 194 11.20 -4.87 2.76
N THR A 195 10.07 -5.12 2.11
CA THR A 195 9.90 -4.85 0.68
C THR A 195 9.78 -3.35 0.42
N LYS A 196 9.06 -2.60 1.28
CA LYS A 196 8.99 -1.13 1.23
C LYS A 196 10.37 -0.50 1.33
N ALA A 197 11.19 -0.91 2.31
CA ALA A 197 12.55 -0.40 2.48
C ALA A 197 13.40 -0.60 1.20
N ARG A 198 13.31 -1.77 0.57
CA ARG A 198 14.01 -2.04 -0.70
C ARG A 198 13.52 -1.15 -1.86
N VAL A 199 12.24 -0.75 -1.87
CA VAL A 199 11.72 0.21 -2.88
C VAL A 199 12.27 1.60 -2.60
N VAL A 200 12.27 2.04 -1.35
CA VAL A 200 12.85 3.31 -0.91
C VAL A 200 14.33 3.40 -1.31
N ASP A 201 15.14 2.39 -0.97
CA ASP A 201 16.57 2.33 -1.30
C ASP A 201 16.82 2.40 -2.82
N ARG A 202 15.91 1.84 -3.63
CA ARG A 202 16.01 1.90 -5.10
C ARG A 202 15.67 3.27 -5.65
N LEU A 203 14.59 3.90 -5.18
CA LEU A 203 14.22 5.24 -5.62
C LEU A 203 15.26 6.28 -5.17
N ALA A 204 15.82 6.13 -3.97
CA ALA A 204 16.94 6.94 -3.51
C ALA A 204 18.18 6.80 -4.43
N ALA A 205 18.50 5.55 -4.84
CA ALA A 205 19.59 5.30 -5.78
C ALA A 205 19.34 5.87 -7.18
N VAL A 206 18.09 5.97 -7.62
CA VAL A 206 17.71 6.65 -8.88
C VAL A 206 17.92 8.15 -8.74
N ALA A 207 17.45 8.76 -7.66
CA ALA A 207 17.65 10.18 -7.39
C ALA A 207 19.14 10.54 -7.28
N ALA A 208 19.94 9.73 -6.58
CA ALA A 208 21.39 9.94 -6.44
C ALA A 208 22.16 9.99 -7.78
N ARG A 209 21.55 9.59 -8.88
CA ARG A 209 22.10 9.67 -10.26
C ARG A 209 21.73 10.96 -11.00
N GLY A 210 21.13 11.90 -10.31
CA GLY A 210 20.68 13.15 -10.92
C GLY A 210 19.31 13.04 -11.61
N ILE A 211 18.58 11.91 -11.47
CA ILE A 211 17.22 11.76 -12.00
C ILE A 211 16.25 12.38 -11.00
N ALA A 212 15.35 13.24 -11.46
CA ALA A 212 14.27 13.77 -10.63
C ALA A 212 13.23 12.69 -10.36
N VAL A 213 12.79 12.53 -9.10
CA VAL A 213 11.76 11.56 -8.72
C VAL A 213 10.51 12.31 -8.23
N VAL A 214 9.37 12.05 -8.85
CA VAL A 214 8.06 12.50 -8.39
C VAL A 214 7.35 11.30 -7.76
N LEU A 215 7.25 11.31 -6.42
CA LEU A 215 6.65 10.25 -5.64
C LEU A 215 5.20 10.59 -5.31
N LEU A 216 4.24 9.83 -5.79
CA LEU A 216 2.84 9.94 -5.40
C LEU A 216 2.60 8.90 -4.31
N SER A 217 2.27 9.31 -3.09
CA SER A 217 2.11 8.37 -1.99
C SER A 217 1.17 8.89 -0.90
N HIS A 218 0.48 7.95 -0.26
CA HIS A 218 -0.20 8.17 1.01
C HIS A 218 0.57 7.56 2.20
N ASP A 219 1.69 6.85 1.94
CA ASP A 219 2.53 6.24 2.96
C ASP A 219 3.55 7.26 3.50
N LEU A 220 3.23 7.84 4.66
CA LEU A 220 4.04 8.90 5.27
C LEU A 220 5.43 8.42 5.71
N ASP A 221 5.61 7.13 6.03
CA ASP A 221 6.91 6.60 6.44
C ASP A 221 7.86 6.54 5.23
N VAL A 222 7.33 6.15 4.07
CA VAL A 222 8.07 6.22 2.80
C VAL A 222 8.43 7.66 2.45
N VAL A 223 7.48 8.58 2.60
CA VAL A 223 7.71 10.01 2.32
C VAL A 223 8.75 10.59 3.27
N ARG A 224 8.69 10.30 4.59
CA ARG A 224 9.70 10.75 5.58
C ARG A 224 11.11 10.26 5.23
N SER A 225 11.22 9.02 4.77
CA SER A 225 12.52 8.40 4.49
C SER A 225 13.12 8.82 3.14
N LEU A 226 12.31 9.32 2.20
CA LEU A 226 12.77 9.52 0.82
C LEU A 226 12.66 10.96 0.32
N ALA A 227 11.61 11.71 0.71
CA ALA A 227 11.32 13.01 0.09
C ALA A 227 12.26 14.13 0.55
N ASP A 228 12.68 14.97 -0.39
CA ASP A 228 13.32 16.26 -0.13
C ASP A 228 12.26 17.35 0.00
N GLU A 229 11.24 17.33 -0.86
CA GLU A 229 10.11 18.25 -0.85
C GLU A 229 8.78 17.52 -0.80
N VAL A 230 7.80 18.12 -0.14
CA VAL A 230 6.45 17.59 -0.01
C VAL A 230 5.43 18.61 -0.49
N ILE A 231 4.47 18.14 -1.29
CA ILE A 231 3.30 18.88 -1.74
C ILE A 231 2.07 18.16 -1.21
N VAL A 232 1.27 18.82 -0.39
CA VAL A 232 0.07 18.26 0.22
C VAL A 232 -1.14 18.66 -0.62
N MET A 233 -1.89 17.66 -1.11
CA MET A 233 -3.07 17.87 -1.95
C MET A 233 -4.36 17.52 -1.22
N ARG A 234 -5.38 18.36 -1.40
CA ARG A 234 -6.76 18.14 -0.94
C ARG A 234 -7.73 18.60 -2.00
N ALA A 235 -8.67 17.74 -2.40
CA ALA A 235 -9.74 18.07 -3.37
C ALA A 235 -9.23 18.79 -4.63
N GLY A 236 -8.13 18.31 -5.21
CA GLY A 236 -7.54 18.86 -6.44
C GLY A 236 -6.64 20.08 -6.24
N GLN A 237 -6.45 20.58 -5.04
CA GLN A 237 -5.66 21.79 -4.74
C GLN A 237 -4.45 21.47 -3.88
N VAL A 238 -3.38 22.27 -4.02
CA VAL A 238 -2.25 22.27 -3.10
C VAL A 238 -2.62 23.11 -1.88
N VAL A 239 -2.63 22.47 -0.70
CA VAL A 239 -2.94 23.15 0.57
C VAL A 239 -1.69 23.55 1.35
N GLU A 240 -0.60 22.82 1.16
CA GLU A 240 0.70 23.14 1.75
C GLU A 240 1.83 22.53 0.91
N SER A 241 2.99 23.22 0.84
CA SER A 241 4.18 22.70 0.16
C SER A 241 5.47 23.22 0.80
N GLY A 242 6.57 22.50 0.60
CA GLY A 242 7.91 22.90 1.00
C GLY A 242 8.80 21.73 1.42
N PRO A 243 9.96 22.01 2.07
CA PRO A 243 10.88 20.98 2.53
C PRO A 243 10.18 19.92 3.37
N ALA A 244 10.46 18.64 3.10
CA ALA A 244 9.76 17.51 3.71
C ALA A 244 9.80 17.57 5.25
N GLN A 245 10.97 17.88 5.81
CA GLN A 245 11.11 17.98 7.26
C GLN A 245 10.16 19.03 7.87
N ARG A 246 10.01 20.19 7.22
CA ARG A 246 9.11 21.25 7.71
C ARG A 246 7.65 20.82 7.62
N VAL A 247 7.22 20.35 6.44
CA VAL A 247 5.82 20.00 6.21
C VAL A 247 5.36 18.82 7.08
N LEU A 248 6.24 17.85 7.33
CA LEU A 248 5.90 16.64 8.08
C LEU A 248 6.04 16.79 9.61
N LEU A 249 6.94 17.67 10.10
CA LEU A 249 7.17 17.84 11.54
C LEU A 249 6.45 19.06 12.12
N THR A 250 6.33 20.15 11.33
CA THR A 250 5.72 21.40 11.75
C THR A 250 4.70 21.92 10.73
N PRO A 251 3.66 21.13 10.42
CA PRO A 251 2.65 21.51 9.43
C PRO A 251 1.88 22.77 9.84
N ARG A 252 1.68 23.67 8.89
CA ARG A 252 0.98 24.94 9.08
C ARG A 252 -0.52 24.81 8.81
N HIS A 253 -0.89 24.07 7.77
CA HIS A 253 -2.28 23.90 7.40
C HIS A 253 -2.99 22.85 8.27
N SER A 254 -4.23 23.09 8.69
CA SER A 254 -5.00 22.19 9.56
C SER A 254 -5.15 20.80 8.97
N TRP A 255 -5.44 20.71 7.67
CA TRP A 255 -5.54 19.46 6.94
C TRP A 255 -4.20 18.68 6.93
N THR A 256 -3.07 19.36 6.75
CA THR A 256 -1.76 18.72 6.82
C THR A 256 -1.51 18.15 8.22
N ARG A 257 -1.86 18.90 9.27
CA ARG A 257 -1.77 18.41 10.66
C ARG A 257 -2.60 17.15 10.85
N GLU A 258 -3.83 17.12 10.34
CA GLU A 258 -4.70 15.95 10.41
C GLU A 258 -4.11 14.74 9.65
N LEU A 259 -3.57 14.98 8.44
CA LEU A 259 -2.98 13.94 7.59
C LEU A 259 -1.71 13.35 8.22
N VAL A 260 -0.82 14.20 8.77
CA VAL A 260 0.47 13.77 9.35
C VAL A 260 0.38 13.43 10.83
N SER A 261 -0.75 13.73 11.49
CA SER A 261 -0.95 13.33 12.87
C SER A 261 -0.67 11.83 12.99
N ARG A 262 0.25 11.49 13.88
CA ARG A 262 0.60 10.08 14.12
C ARG A 262 -0.68 9.32 14.38
N GLN A 263 -0.81 8.16 13.78
CA GLN A 263 -1.82 7.20 14.21
C GLN A 263 -1.75 7.13 15.73
N PRO A 264 -2.90 7.08 16.44
CA PRO A 264 -2.85 6.91 17.88
C PRO A 264 -1.86 5.77 18.15
N GLN A 265 -0.81 6.06 18.91
CA GLN A 265 0.04 5.00 19.43
C GLN A 265 -0.89 4.26 20.38
N PHE A 266 -1.48 3.19 19.88
CA PHE A 266 -2.25 2.33 20.74
C PHE A 266 -1.25 1.75 21.72
N THR A 267 -1.35 2.18 22.97
CA THR A 267 -0.66 1.51 24.06
C THR A 267 -1.23 0.09 24.06
N PRO A 268 -0.42 -0.93 23.80
CA PRO A 268 -0.90 -2.30 23.87
C PRO A 268 -1.58 -2.45 25.24
N SER A 269 -2.82 -2.88 25.26
CA SER A 269 -3.49 -3.09 26.53
C SER A 269 -2.67 -4.11 27.31
N ASP A 270 -2.33 -3.81 28.57
CA ASP A 270 -1.82 -4.79 29.52
C ASP A 270 -2.92 -5.81 29.89
N GLY A 271 -3.98 -5.86 29.05
CA GLY A 271 -5.13 -6.73 29.20
C GLY A 271 -4.67 -8.16 29.27
N SER A 272 -5.08 -8.81 30.32
CA SER A 272 -4.88 -10.21 30.65
C SER A 272 -4.88 -11.04 29.36
N THR A 273 -3.76 -11.71 29.10
CA THR A 273 -3.74 -12.88 28.21
C THR A 273 -4.94 -13.73 28.61
N GLY A 274 -5.93 -13.81 27.71
CA GLY A 274 -7.18 -14.48 28.02
C GLY A 274 -6.93 -15.85 28.62
N THR A 275 -7.14 -15.97 29.92
CA THR A 275 -7.16 -17.27 30.62
C THR A 275 -8.47 -18.00 30.33
N GLY A 276 -9.22 -17.47 29.35
CA GLY A 276 -10.50 -17.98 28.92
C GLY A 276 -10.39 -19.22 28.02
N ARG A 277 -11.49 -19.92 27.90
CA ARG A 277 -11.66 -21.04 26.96
C ARG A 277 -11.42 -20.54 25.53
N PRO A 278 -10.62 -21.25 24.71
CA PRO A 278 -10.39 -20.87 23.33
C PRO A 278 -11.68 -20.82 22.52
N ALA A 279 -11.96 -19.67 21.90
CA ALA A 279 -13.03 -19.52 20.92
C ALA A 279 -12.65 -20.20 19.61
N LEU A 280 -11.37 -20.10 19.21
CA LEU A 280 -10.84 -20.79 18.02
C LEU A 280 -9.53 -21.47 18.38
N ARG A 281 -9.37 -22.72 17.96
CA ARG A 281 -8.13 -23.49 18.12
C ARG A 281 -7.74 -24.16 16.82
N ILE A 282 -6.47 -24.08 16.49
CA ILE A 282 -5.84 -24.78 15.36
C ILE A 282 -4.92 -25.85 15.90
N ARG A 283 -4.93 -27.05 15.29
CA ARG A 283 -4.01 -28.15 15.60
C ARG A 283 -3.48 -28.76 14.32
N ASP A 284 -2.17 -28.90 14.23
CA ASP A 284 -1.43 -29.55 13.14
C ASP A 284 -1.88 -29.12 11.72
N LEU A 285 -2.14 -27.81 11.54
CA LEU A 285 -2.65 -27.28 10.28
C LEU A 285 -1.53 -27.21 9.24
N THR A 286 -1.67 -27.98 8.17
CA THR A 286 -0.80 -27.92 6.99
C THR A 286 -1.63 -27.54 5.78
N ALA A 287 -1.28 -26.46 5.08
CA ALA A 287 -2.00 -26.02 3.88
C ALA A 287 -1.11 -26.02 2.64
N ARG A 288 -1.70 -26.38 1.49
CA ARG A 288 -0.99 -26.54 0.22
C ARG A 288 -1.66 -25.74 -0.90
N HIS A 289 -0.86 -25.25 -1.84
CA HIS A 289 -1.34 -24.67 -3.10
C HIS A 289 -0.95 -25.54 -4.28
N ARG A 290 -1.82 -25.65 -5.27
CA ARG A 290 -1.52 -26.34 -6.54
C ARG A 290 -0.52 -25.53 -7.36
N ALA A 291 0.64 -26.10 -7.64
CA ALA A 291 1.67 -25.53 -8.50
C ALA A 291 1.50 -26.01 -9.95
N GLY A 292 0.44 -25.59 -10.63
CA GLY A 292 0.12 -25.99 -12.00
C GLY A 292 -0.07 -27.51 -12.14
N SER A 293 0.44 -28.12 -13.23
CA SER A 293 0.38 -29.56 -13.50
C SER A 293 1.47 -30.37 -12.76
N ARG A 294 2.34 -29.73 -11.97
CA ARG A 294 3.58 -30.35 -11.43
C ARG A 294 3.56 -30.64 -9.94
N GLY A 295 2.43 -30.56 -9.26
CA GLY A 295 2.34 -30.93 -7.84
C GLY A 295 1.74 -29.86 -6.94
N THR A 296 1.78 -30.12 -5.63
CA THR A 296 1.35 -29.20 -4.58
C THR A 296 2.56 -28.65 -3.84
N THR A 297 2.54 -27.36 -3.49
CA THR A 297 3.54 -26.72 -2.65
C THR A 297 2.93 -26.44 -1.29
N GLU A 298 3.57 -26.88 -0.23
CA GLU A 298 3.21 -26.53 1.14
C GLU A 298 3.50 -25.03 1.37
N VAL A 299 2.52 -24.32 1.91
CA VAL A 299 2.59 -22.87 2.14
C VAL A 299 2.34 -22.49 3.58
N LEU A 300 1.84 -23.43 4.39
CA LEU A 300 1.56 -23.22 5.81
C LEU A 300 1.76 -24.53 6.58
N ARG A 301 2.43 -24.45 7.72
CA ARG A 301 2.60 -25.51 8.69
C ARG A 301 2.54 -24.94 10.11
N LEU A 302 1.44 -25.16 10.81
CA LEU A 302 1.21 -24.66 12.15
C LEU A 302 0.89 -25.83 13.08
N ALA A 303 1.71 -26.01 14.12
CA ALA A 303 1.46 -27.02 15.12
C ALA A 303 0.25 -26.67 15.97
N GLU A 304 0.21 -25.45 16.51
CA GLU A 304 -0.89 -24.95 17.33
C GLU A 304 -1.03 -23.43 17.25
N LEU A 305 -2.28 -22.96 17.26
CA LEU A 305 -2.62 -21.54 17.44
C LEU A 305 -4.01 -21.42 18.08
N ASP A 306 -4.08 -20.76 19.21
CA ASP A 306 -5.33 -20.50 19.93
C ASP A 306 -5.71 -19.02 19.87
N LEU A 307 -7.02 -18.75 19.86
CA LEU A 307 -7.63 -17.44 20.05
C LEU A 307 -8.68 -17.56 21.14
N CYS A 308 -8.50 -16.85 22.26
CA CYS A 308 -9.46 -16.85 23.35
C CYS A 308 -10.70 -16.00 23.02
N ALA A 309 -11.80 -16.24 23.75
CA ALA A 309 -13.00 -15.41 23.61
C ALA A 309 -12.69 -13.96 24.04
N GLY A 310 -13.16 -12.98 23.26
CA GLY A 310 -12.88 -11.56 23.48
C GLY A 310 -11.45 -11.12 23.15
N GLU A 311 -10.58 -12.04 22.73
CA GLU A 311 -9.19 -11.72 22.39
C GLU A 311 -9.07 -11.18 20.98
N SER A 312 -8.09 -10.29 20.78
CA SER A 312 -7.60 -9.91 19.45
C SER A 312 -6.18 -10.42 19.23
N LEU A 313 -5.99 -11.13 18.10
CA LEU A 313 -4.72 -11.68 17.65
C LEU A 313 -4.31 -11.02 16.34
N ALA A 314 -3.16 -10.38 16.29
CA ALA A 314 -2.56 -9.93 15.04
C ALA A 314 -1.64 -11.01 14.46
N VAL A 315 -1.81 -11.32 13.18
CA VAL A 315 -0.91 -12.19 12.41
C VAL A 315 -0.09 -11.31 11.48
N VAL A 316 1.19 -11.19 11.75
CA VAL A 316 2.13 -10.35 10.98
C VAL A 316 3.17 -11.21 10.27
N GLY A 317 3.83 -10.67 9.23
CA GLY A 317 4.87 -11.39 8.49
C GLY A 317 5.04 -10.86 7.08
N ARG A 318 6.04 -11.39 6.35
CA ARG A 318 6.31 -11.01 4.96
C ARG A 318 5.15 -11.32 4.01
N SER A 319 5.11 -10.63 2.87
CA SER A 319 4.25 -11.02 1.76
C SER A 319 4.60 -12.45 1.30
N GLY A 320 3.59 -13.29 1.18
CA GLY A 320 3.78 -14.71 0.81
C GLY A 320 4.14 -15.64 1.97
N SER A 321 4.14 -15.20 3.23
CA SER A 321 4.41 -16.07 4.40
C SER A 321 3.28 -17.04 4.76
N GLY A 322 2.09 -16.92 4.12
CA GLY A 322 0.95 -17.80 4.39
C GLY A 322 -0.22 -17.15 5.15
N LYS A 323 -0.15 -15.88 5.54
CA LYS A 323 -1.18 -15.18 6.34
C LYS A 323 -2.60 -15.28 5.76
N THR A 324 -2.76 -14.89 4.50
CA THR A 324 -4.05 -14.98 3.79
C THR A 324 -4.50 -16.43 3.63
N THR A 325 -3.57 -17.40 3.46
CA THR A 325 -3.89 -18.82 3.41
C THR A 325 -4.44 -19.29 4.76
N LEU A 326 -3.82 -18.91 5.87
CA LEU A 326 -4.32 -19.17 7.22
C LEU A 326 -5.76 -18.64 7.39
N ALA A 327 -6.00 -17.37 7.10
CA ALA A 327 -7.34 -16.80 7.22
C ALA A 327 -8.37 -17.50 6.35
N ARG A 328 -8.00 -17.89 5.13
CA ARG A 328 -8.89 -18.65 4.23
C ARG A 328 -9.17 -20.07 4.72
N CYS A 329 -8.21 -20.74 5.37
CA CYS A 329 -8.45 -22.02 6.05
C CYS A 329 -9.48 -21.84 7.17
N LEU A 330 -9.29 -20.86 8.04
CA LEU A 330 -10.20 -20.53 9.14
C LEU A 330 -11.62 -20.20 8.62
N ALA A 331 -11.70 -19.45 7.54
CA ALA A 331 -12.97 -19.09 6.91
C ALA A 331 -13.63 -20.25 6.11
N GLY A 332 -12.93 -21.40 5.89
CA GLY A 332 -13.42 -22.49 5.03
C GLY A 332 -13.36 -22.18 3.53
N LEU A 333 -12.59 -21.18 3.14
CA LEU A 333 -12.37 -20.75 1.75
C LEU A 333 -11.20 -21.48 1.07
N HIS A 334 -10.28 -22.06 1.86
CA HIS A 334 -9.18 -22.89 1.37
C HIS A 334 -9.36 -24.33 1.88
N ARG A 335 -9.53 -25.28 0.96
CA ARG A 335 -9.89 -26.67 1.29
C ARG A 335 -8.69 -27.62 1.33
N GLU A 336 -7.61 -27.25 0.66
CA GLU A 336 -6.42 -28.10 0.53
C GLU A 336 -5.53 -27.92 1.76
N HIS A 337 -6.06 -28.35 2.91
CA HIS A 337 -5.33 -28.38 4.18
C HIS A 337 -5.64 -29.65 4.96
N ASP A 338 -4.73 -30.07 5.81
CA ASP A 338 -4.87 -31.10 6.82
C ASP A 338 -4.84 -30.46 8.21
N GLY A 339 -5.10 -31.27 9.26
CA GLY A 339 -5.21 -30.78 10.63
C GLY A 339 -6.63 -30.37 11.01
N GLU A 340 -6.78 -29.81 12.20
CA GLU A 340 -8.06 -29.48 12.80
C GLU A 340 -8.19 -27.99 13.09
N ILE A 341 -9.40 -27.47 12.83
CA ILE A 341 -9.82 -26.13 13.24
C ILE A 341 -11.07 -26.31 14.10
N LEU A 342 -10.99 -25.89 15.36
CA LEU A 342 -12.03 -26.04 16.34
C LEU A 342 -12.63 -24.67 16.69
N LEU A 343 -13.96 -24.56 16.64
CA LEU A 343 -14.71 -23.40 17.15
C LEU A 343 -15.43 -23.81 18.43
N ASP A 344 -15.14 -23.18 19.55
CA ASP A 344 -15.66 -23.55 20.86
C ASP A 344 -15.45 -25.06 21.21
N GLY A 345 -14.36 -25.65 20.72
CA GLY A 345 -14.05 -27.07 20.87
C GLY A 345 -14.74 -27.98 19.87
N THR A 346 -15.57 -27.47 18.96
CA THR A 346 -16.26 -28.26 17.93
C THR A 346 -15.51 -28.13 16.59
N PRO A 347 -15.19 -29.24 15.90
CA PRO A 347 -14.51 -29.19 14.62
C PRO A 347 -15.31 -28.43 13.56
N LEU A 348 -14.63 -27.52 12.85
CA LEU A 348 -15.18 -26.83 11.69
C LEU A 348 -14.91 -27.63 10.41
N PRO A 349 -15.93 -27.88 9.57
CA PRO A 349 -15.70 -28.45 8.24
C PRO A 349 -14.74 -27.60 7.42
N ARG A 350 -13.85 -28.27 6.65
CA ARG A 350 -12.84 -27.61 5.80
C ARG A 350 -13.44 -26.70 4.74
N SER A 351 -14.64 -27.05 4.25
CA SER A 351 -15.33 -26.30 3.21
C SER A 351 -16.50 -25.49 3.78
N LEU A 352 -16.63 -24.24 3.34
CA LEU A 352 -17.79 -23.39 3.59
C LEU A 352 -19.13 -24.07 3.28
N ARG A 353 -19.17 -24.95 2.24
CA ARG A 353 -20.41 -25.63 1.81
C ARG A 353 -20.92 -26.62 2.83
N ASP A 354 -20.02 -27.17 3.64
CA ASP A 354 -20.32 -28.22 4.62
C ASP A 354 -20.56 -27.64 6.03
N ARG A 355 -20.38 -26.32 6.20
CA ARG A 355 -20.64 -25.62 7.45
C ARG A 355 -22.11 -25.31 7.63
N SER A 356 -22.61 -25.51 8.84
CA SER A 356 -23.97 -25.10 9.23
C SER A 356 -24.13 -23.57 9.17
N ARG A 357 -25.39 -23.09 9.12
CA ARG A 357 -25.66 -21.64 9.18
C ARG A 357 -25.10 -20.98 10.43
N ALA A 358 -25.15 -21.67 11.57
CA ALA A 358 -24.57 -21.17 12.82
C ALA A 358 -23.05 -21.04 12.73
N GLN A 359 -22.35 -22.03 12.17
CA GLN A 359 -20.90 -21.97 11.96
C GLN A 359 -20.50 -20.90 10.94
N LEU A 360 -21.31 -20.72 9.87
CA LEU A 360 -21.09 -19.64 8.91
C LEU A 360 -21.30 -18.26 9.54
N ALA A 361 -22.29 -18.10 10.41
CA ALA A 361 -22.51 -16.85 11.12
C ALA A 361 -21.39 -16.58 12.13
N ALA A 362 -20.94 -17.60 12.84
CA ALA A 362 -19.95 -17.49 13.92
C ALA A 362 -18.54 -17.07 13.44
N VAL A 363 -18.14 -17.47 12.22
CA VAL A 363 -16.83 -17.11 11.65
C VAL A 363 -17.04 -16.28 10.39
N GLN A 364 -16.73 -15.00 10.46
CA GLN A 364 -16.86 -14.07 9.34
C GLN A 364 -15.51 -13.58 8.85
N TYR A 365 -15.42 -13.33 7.54
CA TYR A 365 -14.20 -12.92 6.88
C TYR A 365 -14.40 -11.61 6.12
N VAL A 366 -13.54 -10.64 6.39
CA VAL A 366 -13.47 -9.36 5.66
C VAL A 366 -12.24 -9.40 4.78
N PHE A 367 -12.45 -9.28 3.46
CA PHE A 367 -11.42 -9.36 2.45
C PHE A 367 -10.57 -8.08 2.39
N GLN A 368 -9.32 -8.23 1.97
CA GLN A 368 -8.41 -7.13 1.68
C GLN A 368 -8.99 -6.16 0.63
N ASP A 369 -9.51 -6.70 -0.48
CA ASP A 369 -10.31 -5.95 -1.44
C ASP A 369 -11.80 -6.26 -1.20
N ALA A 370 -12.55 -5.23 -0.82
CA ALA A 370 -13.97 -5.37 -0.55
C ALA A 370 -14.82 -5.50 -1.82
N ARG A 371 -14.34 -5.00 -2.97
CA ARG A 371 -15.12 -4.93 -4.21
C ARG A 371 -15.65 -6.29 -4.70
N PRO A 372 -14.82 -7.37 -4.78
CA PRO A 372 -15.30 -8.68 -5.20
C PRO A 372 -16.34 -9.33 -4.26
N ALA A 373 -16.49 -8.76 -3.05
CA ALA A 373 -17.45 -9.24 -2.08
C ALA A 373 -18.87 -8.72 -2.32
N PHE A 374 -19.04 -7.77 -3.24
CA PHE A 374 -20.32 -7.16 -3.58
C PHE A 374 -20.72 -7.39 -5.04
N ASP A 375 -22.02 -7.52 -5.28
CA ASP A 375 -22.64 -7.53 -6.61
C ASP A 375 -22.75 -6.08 -7.12
N GLU A 376 -22.09 -5.77 -8.22
CA GLU A 376 -22.02 -4.41 -8.80
C GLU A 376 -23.39 -3.85 -9.23
N HIS A 377 -24.40 -4.70 -9.39
CA HIS A 377 -25.72 -4.31 -9.87
C HIS A 377 -26.74 -4.04 -8.75
N ARG A 378 -26.41 -4.34 -7.49
CA ARG A 378 -27.32 -4.21 -6.35
C ARG A 378 -26.89 -3.13 -5.38
N PRO A 379 -27.83 -2.39 -4.76
CA PRO A 379 -27.51 -1.45 -3.69
C PRO A 379 -26.76 -2.13 -2.53
N VAL A 380 -25.80 -1.41 -1.93
CA VAL A 380 -24.99 -1.93 -0.83
C VAL A 380 -25.84 -2.31 0.37
N LEU A 381 -26.83 -1.49 0.75
CA LEU A 381 -27.75 -1.75 1.86
C LEU A 381 -28.44 -3.13 1.76
N HIS A 382 -28.95 -3.47 0.57
CA HIS A 382 -29.62 -4.76 0.37
C HIS A 382 -28.67 -5.95 0.55
N GLN A 383 -27.42 -5.80 0.13
CA GLN A 383 -26.41 -6.85 0.23
C GLN A 383 -25.96 -7.05 1.67
N VAL A 384 -25.84 -5.98 2.43
CA VAL A 384 -25.53 -6.02 3.87
C VAL A 384 -26.68 -6.67 4.64
N ALA A 385 -27.92 -6.23 4.44
CA ALA A 385 -29.11 -6.79 5.09
C ALA A 385 -29.29 -8.30 4.80
N ARG A 386 -28.92 -8.76 3.60
CA ARG A 386 -28.99 -10.16 3.20
C ARG A 386 -28.24 -11.10 4.14
N THR A 387 -27.18 -10.64 4.79
CA THR A 387 -26.43 -11.46 5.76
C THR A 387 -27.31 -11.87 6.95
N ALA A 388 -28.02 -10.93 7.58
CA ALA A 388 -28.94 -11.23 8.66
C ALA A 388 -30.09 -12.16 8.20
N ILE A 389 -30.63 -11.92 7.01
CA ILE A 389 -31.69 -12.76 6.43
C ILE A 389 -31.22 -14.20 6.22
N ARG A 390 -30.05 -14.38 5.61
CA ARG A 390 -29.52 -15.69 5.21
C ARG A 390 -28.95 -16.50 6.36
N LEU A 391 -28.20 -15.86 7.24
CA LEU A 391 -27.46 -16.57 8.30
C LEU A 391 -28.25 -16.65 9.61
N ARG A 392 -29.09 -15.64 9.92
CA ARG A 392 -29.82 -15.55 11.17
C ARG A 392 -31.33 -15.81 11.02
N GLY A 393 -31.82 -15.90 9.79
CA GLY A 393 -33.29 -16.08 9.53
C GLY A 393 -34.11 -14.83 9.84
N THR A 394 -33.50 -13.65 9.95
CA THR A 394 -34.19 -12.39 10.27
C THR A 394 -35.11 -12.00 9.10
N ALA A 395 -36.33 -11.56 9.36
CA ALA A 395 -37.21 -11.05 8.32
C ALA A 395 -36.66 -9.79 7.64
N THR A 396 -37.05 -9.54 6.39
CA THR A 396 -36.46 -8.51 5.53
C THR A 396 -36.51 -7.11 6.16
N THR A 397 -37.64 -6.68 6.70
CA THR A 397 -37.79 -5.32 7.26
C THR A 397 -36.88 -5.08 8.47
N PRO A 398 -36.84 -5.93 9.52
CA PRO A 398 -35.93 -5.76 10.64
C PRO A 398 -34.45 -5.91 10.22
N ALA A 399 -34.13 -6.82 9.27
CA ALA A 399 -32.77 -6.97 8.74
C ALA A 399 -32.29 -5.70 8.03
N THR A 400 -33.15 -5.05 7.24
CA THR A 400 -32.81 -3.79 6.56
C THR A 400 -32.61 -2.65 7.57
N ARG A 401 -33.44 -2.58 8.62
CA ARG A 401 -33.28 -1.57 9.68
C ARG A 401 -31.97 -1.77 10.46
N GLU A 402 -31.66 -3.02 10.84
CA GLU A 402 -30.40 -3.36 11.51
C GLU A 402 -29.18 -3.05 10.61
N ALA A 403 -29.26 -3.37 9.31
CA ALA A 403 -28.22 -3.04 8.35
C ALA A 403 -27.99 -1.54 8.23
N LEU A 404 -29.07 -0.75 8.15
CA LEU A 404 -28.96 0.71 8.07
C LEU A 404 -28.33 1.29 9.33
N ALA A 405 -28.74 0.83 10.53
CA ALA A 405 -28.16 1.26 11.79
C ALA A 405 -26.67 0.91 11.89
N THR A 406 -26.28 -0.32 11.48
CA THR A 406 -24.87 -0.76 11.49
C THR A 406 -24.05 0.06 10.50
N LEU A 407 -24.52 0.30 9.28
CA LEU A 407 -23.84 1.10 8.28
C LEU A 407 -23.67 2.56 8.74
N SER A 408 -24.72 3.14 9.33
CA SER A 408 -24.68 4.50 9.90
C SER A 408 -23.67 4.59 11.06
N GLY A 409 -23.63 3.59 11.95
CA GLY A 409 -22.65 3.50 13.03
C GLY A 409 -21.20 3.39 12.53
N LEU A 410 -21.00 2.93 11.29
CA LEU A 410 -19.70 2.90 10.60
C LEU A 410 -19.45 4.14 9.73
N GLY A 411 -20.22 5.22 9.89
CA GLY A 411 -20.07 6.47 9.16
C GLY A 411 -20.50 6.41 7.69
N LEU A 412 -21.45 5.53 7.35
CA LEU A 412 -22.02 5.40 6.00
C LEU A 412 -23.49 5.86 6.02
N PRO A 413 -23.80 7.08 5.55
CA PRO A 413 -25.15 7.61 5.55
C PRO A 413 -26.07 6.88 4.57
N GLU A 414 -27.38 6.97 4.80
CA GLU A 414 -28.41 6.21 4.08
C GLU A 414 -28.41 6.47 2.57
N ASP A 415 -28.24 7.71 2.14
CA ASP A 415 -28.18 8.09 0.72
C ASP A 415 -27.00 7.45 -0.02
N LEU A 416 -25.89 7.25 0.68
CA LEU A 416 -24.70 6.59 0.14
C LEU A 416 -24.90 5.08 -0.01
N VAL A 417 -25.44 4.41 1.02
CA VAL A 417 -25.57 2.94 1.02
C VAL A 417 -26.70 2.42 0.15
N ARG A 418 -27.60 3.30 -0.29
CA ARG A 418 -28.59 3.02 -1.35
C ARG A 418 -27.97 2.98 -2.75
N ARG A 419 -26.73 3.44 -2.92
CA ARG A 419 -25.99 3.39 -4.18
C ARG A 419 -25.41 1.99 -4.44
N ARG A 420 -24.94 1.77 -5.68
CA ARG A 420 -24.27 0.55 -6.10
C ARG A 420 -22.79 0.59 -5.69
N PRO A 421 -22.10 -0.58 -5.52
CA PRO A 421 -20.70 -0.64 -5.10
C PRO A 421 -19.75 0.22 -5.92
N GLY A 422 -19.92 0.28 -7.25
CA GLY A 422 -19.09 1.10 -8.14
C GLY A 422 -19.17 2.62 -7.91
N GLN A 423 -20.15 3.07 -7.12
CA GLN A 423 -20.34 4.49 -6.79
C GLN A 423 -19.77 4.86 -5.41
N LEU A 424 -19.23 3.89 -4.68
CA LEU A 424 -18.56 4.08 -3.39
C LEU A 424 -17.04 4.11 -3.57
N SER A 425 -16.37 4.89 -2.72
CA SER A 425 -14.91 4.84 -2.59
C SER A 425 -14.46 3.51 -1.98
N GLY A 426 -13.16 3.18 -2.13
CA GLY A 426 -12.59 1.96 -1.55
C GLY A 426 -12.79 1.87 -0.03
N GLY A 427 -12.58 2.97 0.71
CA GLY A 427 -12.78 3.02 2.15
C GLY A 427 -14.24 2.90 2.59
N GLU A 428 -15.17 3.48 1.84
CA GLU A 428 -16.61 3.32 2.08
C GLU A 428 -17.04 1.89 1.84
N LEU A 429 -16.56 1.26 0.78
CA LEU A 429 -16.87 -0.13 0.47
C LEU A 429 -16.26 -1.10 1.50
N GLN A 430 -15.07 -0.78 2.03
CA GLN A 430 -14.43 -1.54 3.09
C GLN A 430 -15.24 -1.48 4.40
N ARG A 431 -15.73 -0.30 4.78
CA ARG A 431 -16.65 -0.16 5.93
C ARG A 431 -17.96 -0.91 5.72
N ALA A 432 -18.50 -0.90 4.50
CA ALA A 432 -19.70 -1.67 4.16
C ALA A 432 -19.45 -3.20 4.23
N ALA A 433 -18.25 -3.68 3.85
CA ALA A 433 -17.86 -5.08 3.99
C ALA A 433 -17.75 -5.49 5.48
N LEU A 434 -17.22 -4.61 6.31
CA LEU A 434 -17.19 -4.79 7.77
C LEU A 434 -18.63 -4.85 8.34
N ALA A 435 -19.52 -3.90 7.96
CA ALA A 435 -20.92 -3.93 8.33
C ALA A 435 -21.60 -5.26 7.97
N ARG A 436 -21.34 -5.74 6.75
CA ARG A 436 -21.87 -7.01 6.27
C ARG A 436 -21.45 -8.19 7.15
N ALA A 437 -20.19 -8.25 7.55
CA ALA A 437 -19.69 -9.29 8.45
C ALA A 437 -20.33 -9.18 9.85
N LEU A 438 -20.47 -7.96 10.38
CA LEU A 438 -21.06 -7.72 11.70
C LEU A 438 -22.55 -8.09 11.79
N LEU A 439 -23.29 -7.99 10.68
CA LEU A 439 -24.71 -8.41 10.60
C LEU A 439 -24.90 -9.91 10.85
N ALA A 440 -23.86 -10.73 10.70
CA ALA A 440 -23.90 -12.14 11.09
C ALA A 440 -23.86 -12.34 12.61
N ARG A 441 -23.47 -11.32 13.40
CA ARG A 441 -23.14 -11.38 14.82
C ARG A 441 -22.06 -12.43 15.10
N PRO A 442 -20.88 -12.27 14.49
CA PRO A 442 -19.85 -13.29 14.57
C PRO A 442 -19.26 -13.40 15.98
N ARG A 443 -18.75 -14.59 16.31
CA ARG A 443 -17.87 -14.85 17.44
C ARG A 443 -16.40 -14.62 17.10
N VAL A 444 -16.03 -14.91 15.84
CA VAL A 444 -14.69 -14.69 15.31
C VAL A 444 -14.79 -13.86 14.03
N LEU A 445 -14.13 -12.73 14.03
CA LEU A 445 -14.02 -11.85 12.86
C LEU A 445 -12.59 -11.90 12.33
N LEU A 446 -12.44 -12.34 11.09
CA LEU A 446 -11.16 -12.43 10.38
C LEU A 446 -11.03 -11.20 9.47
N CYS A 447 -10.05 -10.34 9.73
CA CYS A 447 -9.79 -9.13 8.96
C CYS A 447 -8.46 -9.30 8.20
N ASP A 448 -8.54 -9.55 6.89
CA ASP A 448 -7.36 -9.77 6.05
C ASP A 448 -6.93 -8.47 5.37
N GLU A 449 -5.89 -7.83 5.91
CA GLU A 449 -5.28 -6.58 5.41
C GLU A 449 -6.29 -5.45 5.09
N ILE A 450 -7.36 -5.33 5.86
CA ILE A 450 -8.49 -4.43 5.59
C ILE A 450 -8.16 -2.93 5.59
N THR A 451 -6.97 -2.57 6.04
CA THR A 451 -6.46 -1.19 6.02
C THR A 451 -5.42 -0.95 4.93
N SER A 452 -5.06 -1.99 4.16
CA SER A 452 -4.07 -1.88 3.09
C SER A 452 -4.59 -1.02 1.94
N GLY A 453 -3.75 -0.13 1.41
CA GLY A 453 -4.12 0.76 0.30
C GLY A 453 -5.09 1.88 0.66
N LEU A 454 -5.45 2.05 1.94
CA LEU A 454 -6.25 3.16 2.42
C LEU A 454 -5.36 4.35 2.81
N ASP A 455 -5.88 5.55 2.58
CA ASP A 455 -5.22 6.76 3.05
C ASP A 455 -5.19 6.82 4.60
N PRO A 456 -4.28 7.62 5.21
CA PRO A 456 -4.06 7.64 6.65
C PRO A 456 -5.32 7.95 7.48
N ILE A 457 -6.22 8.79 6.96
CA ILE A 457 -7.45 9.20 7.66
C ILE A 457 -8.44 8.05 7.67
N THR A 458 -8.75 7.49 6.49
CA THR A 458 -9.66 6.34 6.37
C THR A 458 -9.14 5.13 7.14
N ARG A 459 -7.82 4.89 7.16
CA ARG A 459 -7.19 3.83 7.98
C ARG A 459 -7.47 4.06 9.45
N ARG A 460 -7.22 5.26 9.97
CA ARG A 460 -7.46 5.62 11.37
C ARG A 460 -8.91 5.40 11.76
N ASP A 461 -9.85 5.78 10.91
CA ASP A 461 -11.29 5.61 11.17
C ASP A 461 -11.66 4.12 11.30
N ILE A 462 -11.17 3.25 10.40
CA ILE A 462 -11.42 1.81 10.47
C ILE A 462 -10.80 1.20 11.72
N LEU A 463 -9.57 1.58 12.08
CA LEU A 463 -8.92 1.10 13.30
C LEU A 463 -9.66 1.56 14.57
N GLY A 464 -10.16 2.79 14.58
CA GLY A 464 -11.02 3.31 15.66
C GLY A 464 -12.29 2.49 15.81
N ILE A 465 -12.95 2.13 14.70
CA ILE A 465 -14.13 1.25 14.69
C ILE A 465 -13.80 -0.13 15.28
N LEU A 466 -12.69 -0.76 14.84
CA LEU A 466 -12.29 -2.08 15.36
C LEU A 466 -11.99 -2.03 16.86
N THR A 467 -11.32 -0.97 17.32
CA THR A 467 -11.03 -0.78 18.75
C THR A 467 -12.29 -0.61 19.57
N ALA A 468 -13.27 0.17 19.08
CA ALA A 468 -14.57 0.33 19.73
C ALA A 468 -15.32 -1.01 19.80
N LEU A 469 -15.34 -1.76 18.70
CA LEU A 469 -15.99 -3.08 18.66
C LEU A 469 -15.40 -4.07 19.66
N LEU A 470 -14.07 -4.11 19.81
CA LEU A 470 -13.40 -4.98 20.78
C LEU A 470 -13.71 -4.58 22.25
N ARG A 471 -13.84 -3.28 22.50
CA ARG A 471 -14.18 -2.78 23.84
C ARG A 471 -15.65 -3.02 24.20
N ASP A 472 -16.55 -2.88 23.22
CA ASP A 472 -18.00 -2.90 23.45
C ASP A 472 -18.59 -4.30 23.33
N ARG A 473 -17.80 -5.31 22.91
CA ARG A 473 -18.25 -6.68 22.65
C ARG A 473 -17.26 -7.74 23.17
N ASP A 474 -17.43 -8.14 24.42
CA ASP A 474 -16.59 -9.18 25.06
C ASP A 474 -16.76 -10.58 24.42
N ASP A 475 -17.83 -10.80 23.65
CA ASP A 475 -18.10 -12.04 22.94
C ASP A 475 -17.41 -12.15 21.56
N LEU A 476 -16.84 -11.04 21.05
CA LEU A 476 -16.23 -10.97 19.73
C LEU A 476 -14.70 -11.15 19.83
N SER A 477 -14.19 -12.20 19.20
CA SER A 477 -12.74 -12.38 19.02
C SER A 477 -12.32 -11.93 17.62
N LEU A 478 -11.13 -11.33 17.50
CA LEU A 478 -10.66 -10.71 16.27
C LEU A 478 -9.31 -11.30 15.84
N VAL A 479 -9.20 -11.71 14.58
CA VAL A 479 -7.91 -12.00 13.93
C VAL A 479 -7.61 -10.91 12.93
N LEU A 480 -6.56 -10.13 13.18
CA LEU A 480 -6.05 -9.07 12.30
C LEU A 480 -4.86 -9.60 11.50
N ILE A 481 -5.03 -9.81 10.22
CA ILE A 481 -3.89 -10.06 9.33
C ILE A 481 -3.41 -8.72 8.80
N THR A 482 -2.14 -8.42 9.04
CA THR A 482 -1.55 -7.16 8.61
C THR A 482 -0.03 -7.28 8.43
N HIS A 483 0.51 -6.45 7.57
CA HIS A 483 1.95 -6.21 7.47
C HIS A 483 2.36 -4.90 8.18
N ASP A 484 1.40 -4.16 8.71
CA ASP A 484 1.61 -2.90 9.42
C ASP A 484 1.64 -3.14 10.94
N LEU A 485 2.79 -2.90 11.55
CA LEU A 485 3.03 -3.11 12.98
C LEU A 485 2.23 -2.13 13.86
N ASN A 486 1.90 -0.93 13.36
CA ASN A 486 1.04 0.00 14.08
C ASN A 486 -0.38 -0.56 14.20
N THR A 487 -0.88 -1.21 13.14
CA THR A 487 -2.16 -1.93 13.17
C THR A 487 -2.07 -3.15 14.10
N ALA A 488 -0.95 -3.90 14.06
CA ALA A 488 -0.75 -5.06 14.92
C ALA A 488 -0.69 -4.71 16.42
N ALA A 489 -0.23 -3.49 16.76
CA ALA A 489 -0.17 -3.00 18.13
C ALA A 489 -1.56 -2.84 18.80
N LEU A 490 -2.65 -2.84 18.03
CA LEU A 490 -4.03 -2.86 18.54
C LEU A 490 -4.44 -4.19 19.16
N ALA A 491 -3.76 -5.26 18.79
CA ALA A 491 -4.10 -6.59 19.23
C ALA A 491 -3.57 -6.87 20.65
N HIS A 492 -4.21 -7.79 21.35
CA HIS A 492 -3.72 -8.30 22.64
C HIS A 492 -2.47 -9.17 22.45
N ARG A 493 -2.47 -10.02 21.41
CA ARG A 493 -1.34 -10.88 21.04
C ARG A 493 -0.94 -10.69 19.59
N ILE A 494 0.34 -10.97 19.33
CA ILE A 494 0.91 -11.02 17.98
C ILE A 494 1.47 -12.42 17.73
N ALA A 495 1.19 -12.97 16.56
CA ALA A 495 1.85 -14.13 15.98
C ALA A 495 2.61 -13.69 14.73
N VAL A 496 3.91 -13.92 14.70
CA VAL A 496 4.80 -13.61 13.58
C VAL A 496 4.93 -14.83 12.71
N LEU A 497 4.48 -14.74 11.46
CA LEU A 497 4.49 -15.82 10.48
C LEU A 497 5.59 -15.59 9.45
N ASP A 498 6.52 -16.53 9.33
CA ASP A 498 7.53 -16.54 8.29
C ASP A 498 7.65 -17.94 7.65
N ALA A 499 7.73 -17.96 6.31
CA ALA A 499 7.86 -19.19 5.52
C ALA A 499 6.84 -20.30 5.87
N GLY A 500 5.62 -19.92 6.28
CA GLY A 500 4.56 -20.88 6.62
C GLY A 500 4.52 -21.30 8.08
N GLU A 501 5.43 -20.85 8.93
CA GLU A 501 5.52 -21.23 10.34
C GLU A 501 5.39 -20.00 11.26
N ILE A 502 4.83 -20.19 12.46
CA ILE A 502 4.83 -19.16 13.51
C ILE A 502 6.22 -19.21 14.17
N VAL A 503 7.02 -18.18 13.90
CA VAL A 503 8.39 -18.06 14.41
C VAL A 503 8.48 -17.39 15.78
N GLU A 504 7.48 -16.56 16.11
CA GLU A 504 7.36 -15.91 17.41
C GLU A 504 5.89 -15.59 17.71
N GLN A 505 5.45 -15.77 18.96
CA GLN A 505 4.13 -15.34 19.41
C GLN A 505 4.16 -14.90 20.87
N GLY A 506 3.27 -13.97 21.22
CA GLY A 506 3.16 -13.49 22.60
C GLY A 506 2.32 -12.23 22.72
N PRO A 507 2.24 -11.64 23.93
CA PRO A 507 1.62 -10.34 24.14
C PRO A 507 2.19 -9.30 23.17
N ALA A 508 1.32 -8.47 22.58
CA ALA A 508 1.73 -7.52 21.55
C ALA A 508 2.86 -6.61 22.03
N ARG A 509 2.77 -6.12 23.27
CA ARG A 509 3.82 -5.30 23.88
C ARG A 509 5.18 -5.99 23.86
N ARG A 510 5.25 -7.27 24.30
CA ARG A 510 6.50 -8.02 24.33
C ARG A 510 7.11 -8.19 22.94
N VAL A 511 6.29 -8.66 21.97
CA VAL A 511 6.77 -8.92 20.61
C VAL A 511 7.26 -7.64 19.92
N LEU A 512 6.61 -6.48 20.20
CA LEU A 512 6.96 -5.19 19.60
C LEU A 512 8.16 -4.50 20.26
N THR A 513 8.39 -4.71 21.58
CA THR A 513 9.45 -3.99 22.32
C THR A 513 10.68 -4.83 22.60
N ALA A 514 10.54 -6.15 22.69
CA ALA A 514 11.59 -7.09 22.99
C ALA A 514 11.45 -8.37 22.13
N PRO A 515 11.54 -8.25 20.79
CA PRO A 515 11.46 -9.40 19.90
C PRO A 515 12.63 -10.35 20.15
N SER A 516 12.38 -11.67 20.11
CA SER A 516 13.37 -12.71 20.37
C SER A 516 13.85 -13.39 19.09
N HIS A 517 12.99 -13.52 18.07
CA HIS A 517 13.34 -14.18 16.84
C HIS A 517 14.05 -13.22 15.85
N PRO A 518 15.15 -13.62 15.17
CA PRO A 518 15.91 -12.76 14.27
C PRO A 518 15.07 -12.09 13.17
N PHE A 519 14.09 -12.82 12.63
CA PHE A 519 13.16 -12.27 11.64
C PHE A 519 12.30 -11.14 12.22
N THR A 520 11.78 -11.31 13.45
CA THR A 520 10.98 -10.29 14.13
C THR A 520 11.82 -9.04 14.41
N VAL A 521 13.07 -9.22 14.89
CA VAL A 521 14.02 -8.12 15.10
C VAL A 521 14.23 -7.33 13.80
N SER A 522 14.54 -8.01 12.71
CA SER A 522 14.74 -7.37 11.39
C SER A 522 13.49 -6.62 10.91
N LEU A 523 12.29 -7.16 11.16
CA LEU A 523 11.03 -6.51 10.81
C LEU A 523 10.82 -5.22 11.62
N MET A 524 11.11 -5.24 12.94
CA MET A 524 11.02 -4.09 13.83
C MET A 524 12.01 -2.99 13.46
N GLU A 525 13.30 -3.34 13.29
CA GLU A 525 14.35 -2.40 12.89
C GLU A 525 14.03 -1.69 11.57
N THR A 526 13.57 -2.48 10.58
CA THR A 526 13.21 -1.91 9.28
C THR A 526 12.03 -0.94 9.38
N THR A 527 11.01 -1.26 10.18
CA THR A 527 9.86 -0.38 10.39
C THR A 527 10.27 0.90 11.11
N THR A 528 11.12 0.80 12.13
CA THR A 528 11.65 1.96 12.87
C THR A 528 12.47 2.85 11.94
N ARG A 529 13.35 2.29 11.11
CA ARG A 529 14.15 3.03 10.13
C ARG A 529 13.28 3.83 9.16
N LEU A 530 12.22 3.22 8.61
CA LEU A 530 11.28 3.91 7.73
C LEU A 530 10.54 5.03 8.45
N GLY A 531 10.09 4.81 9.68
CA GLY A 531 9.34 5.80 10.47
C GLY A 531 10.19 6.99 10.95
N THR A 532 11.49 6.81 11.19
CA THR A 532 12.41 7.87 11.64
C THR A 532 12.99 8.69 10.50
N GLY A 533 12.89 8.20 9.24
CA GLY A 533 13.40 8.91 8.08
C GLY A 533 14.94 8.98 8.00
N THR A 534 15.65 8.12 8.72
CA THR A 534 17.11 8.05 8.64
C THR A 534 17.54 7.42 7.32
N ARG A 535 18.13 8.22 6.43
CA ARG A 535 18.81 7.72 5.22
C ARG A 535 20.10 7.04 5.67
N SER A 536 20.30 5.77 5.32
CA SER A 536 21.56 5.03 5.52
C SER A 536 22.60 5.42 4.47
#